data_ef39ef8765e811d123edadd411c1f95b
#
_entry.id   ef39ef8765e811d123edadd411c1f95b
#
_cell.length_a   1.000
_cell.length_b   1.000
_cell.length_c   1.000
_cell.angle_alpha   90.00
_cell.angle_beta   90.00
_cell.angle_gamma   90.00
#
_symmetry.space_group_name_H-M   'P 1'
#
loop_
_entity.id
_entity.type
_entity.pdbx_description
1 polymer ?
#
loop_
_entity_poly.entity_id
_entity_poly.type
_entity_poly.pdbx_seq_one_letter_code
_entity_poly.pdbx_strand_id
1 'polypeptide(L)'
;LNPVRTFIENKYLYERVSAEENMVAAMRVLRRRLDEGGAISITAGNRGRQLAEAPFLGGVLRLATGAPALARASGATILPVYTLRADDGSFDVTIGAPLTSQQSNKDAYAKEIVAQYADQLAPYVRDFADQWRGWRYTAALDSAPLDSGSAA
;
A
#
# COMPACT_ATOMS: atom_id res chain seq x y z
N LEU A 1 7.60 16.84 -11.81
CA LEU A 1 6.21 16.91 -11.26
C LEU A 1 5.24 17.14 -12.41
N ASN A 2 4.15 16.39 -12.47
CA ASN A 2 3.09 16.58 -13.46
C ASN A 2 2.16 17.71 -12.97
N PRO A 3 2.14 18.89 -13.62
CA PRO A 3 1.38 20.05 -13.15
C PRO A 3 -0.14 19.79 -13.13
N VAL A 4 -0.65 19.01 -14.07
CA VAL A 4 -2.09 18.63 -14.12
C VAL A 4 -2.47 17.78 -12.91
N ARG A 5 -1.64 16.79 -12.59
CA ARG A 5 -1.85 15.95 -11.41
C ARG A 5 -1.82 16.78 -10.13
N THR A 6 -0.84 17.67 -9.99
CA THR A 6 -0.72 18.54 -8.81
C THR A 6 -1.94 19.45 -8.66
N PHE A 7 -2.45 20.01 -9.78
CA PHE A 7 -3.66 20.84 -9.76
C PHE A 7 -4.88 20.04 -9.30
N ILE A 8 -5.09 18.83 -9.82
CA ILE A 8 -6.21 17.96 -9.42
C ILE A 8 -6.08 17.55 -7.95
N GLU A 9 -4.90 17.12 -7.52
CA GLU A 9 -4.66 16.74 -6.13
C GLU A 9 -4.94 17.91 -5.18
N ASN A 10 -4.48 19.12 -5.47
CA ASN A 10 -4.74 20.31 -4.65
C ASN A 10 -6.22 20.73 -4.62
N LYS A 11 -7.00 20.36 -5.64
CA LYS A 11 -8.43 20.67 -5.70
C LYS A 11 -9.27 19.72 -4.84
N TYR A 12 -8.87 18.43 -4.77
CA TYR A 12 -9.70 17.39 -4.16
C TYR A 12 -9.12 16.80 -2.87
N LEU A 13 -7.83 16.99 -2.61
CA LEU A 13 -7.20 16.58 -1.37
C LEU A 13 -7.05 17.76 -0.42
N TYR A 14 -7.34 17.54 0.85
CA TYR A 14 -7.12 18.55 1.89
C TYR A 14 -5.63 18.89 2.03
N GLU A 15 -4.77 17.89 1.99
CA GLU A 15 -3.32 18.03 2.11
C GLU A 15 -2.61 16.88 1.38
N ARG A 16 -1.50 17.18 0.73
CA ARG A 16 -0.60 16.18 0.16
C ARG A 16 0.70 16.15 0.95
N VAL A 17 1.00 15.00 1.55
CA VAL A 17 2.23 14.79 2.32
C VAL A 17 3.23 14.01 1.47
N SER A 18 4.40 14.62 1.18
CA SER A 18 5.51 13.93 0.51
C SER A 18 6.42 13.29 1.54
N ALA A 19 6.72 12.02 1.33
CA ALA A 19 7.66 11.26 2.16
C ALA A 19 9.09 11.21 1.56
N GLU A 20 9.30 11.82 0.39
CA GLU A 20 10.57 11.71 -0.34
C GLU A 20 11.72 12.45 0.35
N GLU A 21 11.44 13.62 0.93
CA GLU A 21 12.46 14.46 1.56
C GLU A 21 12.70 14.08 3.02
N ASN A 22 11.61 13.83 3.77
CA ASN A 22 11.70 13.49 5.18
C ASN A 22 10.55 12.57 5.62
N MET A 23 10.80 11.28 5.57
CA MET A 23 9.84 10.23 5.96
C MET A 23 9.35 10.41 7.41
N VAL A 24 10.22 10.80 8.34
CA VAL A 24 9.85 10.93 9.77
C VAL A 24 8.89 12.10 9.96
N ALA A 25 9.15 13.23 9.32
CA ALA A 25 8.26 14.39 9.36
C ALA A 25 6.90 14.06 8.71
N ALA A 26 6.93 13.40 7.55
CA ALA A 26 5.72 12.95 6.86
C ALA A 26 4.87 12.04 7.75
N MET A 27 5.46 11.04 8.39
CA MET A 27 4.75 10.12 9.29
C MET A 27 4.15 10.83 10.50
N ARG A 28 4.80 11.86 11.04
CA ARG A 28 4.25 12.67 12.14
C ARG A 28 3.01 13.47 11.70
N VAL A 29 3.04 14.06 10.51
CA VAL A 29 1.90 14.79 9.94
C VAL A 29 0.73 13.82 9.73
N LEU A 30 0.96 12.68 9.07
CA LEU A 30 -0.07 11.67 8.82
C LEU A 30 -0.67 11.16 10.14
N ARG A 31 0.19 10.87 11.15
CA ARG A 31 -0.27 10.45 12.47
C ARG A 31 -1.19 11.48 13.11
N ARG A 32 -0.78 12.76 13.12
CA ARG A 32 -1.60 13.85 13.68
C ARG A 32 -2.96 13.92 12.99
N ARG A 33 -3.02 13.76 11.65
CA ARG A 33 -4.29 13.77 10.90
C ARG A 33 -5.23 12.65 11.33
N LEU A 34 -4.69 11.46 11.61
CA LEU A 34 -5.49 10.35 12.14
C LEU A 34 -5.95 10.62 13.58
N ASP A 35 -5.09 11.17 14.42
CA ASP A 35 -5.41 11.51 15.81
C ASP A 35 -6.49 12.63 15.88
N GLU A 36 -6.59 13.49 14.86
CA GLU A 36 -7.64 14.51 14.67
C GLU A 36 -8.95 13.91 14.08
N GLY A 37 -9.04 12.61 13.88
CA GLY A 37 -10.21 11.94 13.29
C GLY A 37 -10.29 12.02 11.77
N GLY A 38 -9.22 12.42 11.10
CA GLY A 38 -9.14 12.48 9.65
C GLY A 38 -8.92 11.11 9.01
N ALA A 39 -9.09 11.06 7.68
CA ALA A 39 -8.75 9.91 6.86
C ALA A 39 -7.52 10.23 6.00
N ILE A 40 -6.67 9.23 5.79
CA ILE A 40 -5.51 9.33 4.91
C ILE A 40 -5.53 8.25 3.85
N SER A 41 -5.05 8.58 2.65
CA SER A 41 -4.87 7.61 1.56
C SER A 41 -3.38 7.34 1.35
N ILE A 42 -3.00 6.08 1.34
CA ILE A 42 -1.64 5.62 1.09
C ILE A 42 -1.67 4.61 -0.05
N THR A 43 -0.91 4.88 -1.10
CA THR A 43 -0.76 3.92 -2.20
C THR A 43 0.07 2.72 -1.74
N ALA A 44 -0.49 1.53 -1.86
CA ALA A 44 0.24 0.29 -1.60
C ALA A 44 1.39 0.12 -2.60
N GLY A 45 2.57 -0.20 -2.10
CA GLY A 45 3.77 -0.38 -2.93
C GLY A 45 4.93 -0.93 -2.12
N ASN A 46 6.05 -1.20 -2.80
CA ASN A 46 7.26 -1.77 -2.20
C ASN A 46 8.36 -0.74 -1.89
N ARG A 47 8.08 0.55 -2.03
CA ARG A 47 9.03 1.61 -1.69
C ARG A 47 8.98 1.90 -0.19
N GLY A 48 9.87 1.30 0.57
CA GLY A 48 9.97 1.49 2.02
C GLY A 48 11.22 0.84 2.59
N ARG A 49 11.61 1.26 3.80
CA ARG A 49 12.78 0.69 4.51
C ARG A 49 12.53 -0.73 5.01
N GLN A 50 11.29 -1.07 5.27
CA GLN A 50 10.85 -2.39 5.72
C GLN A 50 9.72 -2.88 4.82
N LEU A 51 9.81 -4.13 4.42
CA LEU A 51 8.82 -4.81 3.60
C LEU A 51 8.24 -5.99 4.38
N ALA A 52 6.97 -6.27 4.16
CA ALA A 52 6.35 -7.51 4.56
C ALA A 52 5.97 -8.31 3.30
N GLU A 53 6.01 -9.61 3.42
CA GLU A 53 5.75 -10.54 2.33
C GLU A 53 4.51 -11.37 2.63
N ALA A 54 3.73 -11.66 1.60
CA ALA A 54 2.59 -12.57 1.65
C ALA A 54 2.52 -13.44 0.40
N PRO A 55 2.03 -14.68 0.48
CA PRO A 55 1.71 -15.48 -0.70
C PRO A 55 0.73 -14.74 -1.62
N PHE A 56 0.94 -14.79 -2.93
CA PHE A 56 0.10 -14.07 -3.87
C PHE A 56 0.17 -14.68 -5.28
N LEU A 57 -0.94 -15.26 -5.74
CA LEU A 57 -1.11 -15.79 -7.12
C LEU A 57 0.03 -16.71 -7.58
N GLY A 58 0.48 -17.62 -6.72
CA GLY A 58 1.57 -18.55 -7.01
C GLY A 58 2.97 -17.95 -6.83
N GLY A 59 3.08 -16.74 -6.31
CA GLY A 59 4.33 -16.06 -5.96
C GLY A 59 4.24 -15.39 -4.61
N VAL A 60 5.02 -14.33 -4.43
CA VAL A 60 5.08 -13.52 -3.21
C VAL A 60 4.85 -12.04 -3.54
N LEU A 61 3.92 -11.41 -2.85
CA LEU A 61 3.70 -9.96 -2.86
C LEU A 61 4.55 -9.32 -1.77
N ARG A 62 5.30 -8.26 -2.13
CA ARG A 62 6.14 -7.48 -1.22
C ARG A 62 5.62 -6.08 -1.08
N LEU A 63 5.21 -5.69 0.13
CA LEU A 63 4.68 -4.35 0.39
C LEU A 63 5.38 -3.67 1.56
N ALA A 64 5.50 -2.34 1.44
CA ALA A 64 6.05 -1.50 2.50
C ALA A 64 5.15 -1.51 3.74
N THR A 65 5.77 -1.60 4.92
CA THR A 65 5.07 -1.70 6.21
C THR A 65 4.65 -0.35 6.80
N GLY A 66 4.81 0.75 6.06
CA GLY A 66 4.51 2.09 6.54
C GLY A 66 3.04 2.29 6.94
N ALA A 67 2.10 1.84 6.10
CA ALA A 67 0.67 1.94 6.42
C ALA A 67 0.27 1.06 7.63
N PRO A 68 0.65 -0.24 7.70
CA PRO A 68 0.45 -1.04 8.91
C PRO A 68 1.05 -0.41 10.17
N ALA A 69 2.28 0.10 10.09
CA ALA A 69 2.95 0.72 11.24
C ALA A 69 2.21 1.98 11.74
N LEU A 70 1.72 2.80 10.81
CA LEU A 70 0.97 4.01 11.13
C LEU A 70 -0.38 3.67 11.77
N ALA A 71 -1.11 2.73 11.19
CA ALA A 71 -2.39 2.29 11.73
C ALA A 71 -2.26 1.71 13.13
N ARG A 72 -1.27 0.81 13.34
CA ARG A 72 -0.97 0.26 14.66
C ARG A 72 -0.65 1.34 15.68
N ALA A 73 0.12 2.36 15.29
CA ALA A 73 0.52 3.44 16.19
C ALA A 73 -0.63 4.40 16.52
N SER A 74 -1.58 4.63 15.60
CA SER A 74 -2.72 5.55 15.77
C SER A 74 -4.00 4.87 16.25
N GLY A 75 -4.09 3.54 16.17
CA GLY A 75 -5.34 2.81 16.35
C GLY A 75 -6.32 2.96 15.17
N ALA A 76 -5.88 3.53 14.05
CA ALA A 76 -6.73 3.74 12.88
C ALA A 76 -7.06 2.42 12.16
N THR A 77 -8.28 2.31 11.65
CA THR A 77 -8.70 1.20 10.82
C THR A 77 -8.09 1.29 9.42
N ILE A 78 -7.57 0.19 8.91
CA ILE A 78 -7.10 0.10 7.51
C ILE A 78 -8.22 -0.45 6.65
N LEU A 79 -8.61 0.29 5.63
CA LEU A 79 -9.57 -0.12 4.61
C LEU A 79 -8.85 -0.21 3.26
N PRO A 80 -8.77 -1.39 2.63
CA PRO A 80 -8.25 -1.49 1.28
C PRO A 80 -9.25 -0.88 0.29
N VAL A 81 -8.72 -0.19 -0.72
CA VAL A 81 -9.54 0.42 -1.77
C VAL A 81 -9.04 -0.08 -3.12
N TYR A 82 -9.95 -0.60 -3.90
CA TYR A 82 -9.71 -1.12 -5.25
C TYR A 82 -10.45 -0.25 -6.26
N THR A 83 -9.77 0.12 -7.34
CA THR A 83 -10.37 0.94 -8.40
C THR A 83 -10.19 0.20 -9.72
N LEU A 84 -11.29 -0.08 -10.38
CA LEU A 84 -11.35 -0.67 -11.71
C LEU A 84 -11.91 0.33 -12.69
N ARG A 85 -11.37 0.36 -13.90
CA ARG A 85 -11.92 1.13 -15.00
C ARG A 85 -12.88 0.27 -15.81
N ALA A 86 -14.10 0.72 -15.94
CA ALA A 86 -15.11 0.09 -16.80
C ALA A 86 -14.90 0.43 -18.28
N ASP A 87 -15.54 -0.33 -19.17
CA ASP A 87 -15.39 -0.17 -20.63
C ASP A 87 -15.87 1.20 -21.14
N ASP A 88 -16.84 1.81 -20.47
CA ASP A 88 -17.36 3.15 -20.77
C ASP A 88 -16.42 4.27 -20.29
N GLY A 89 -15.29 3.91 -19.62
CA GLY A 89 -14.29 4.83 -19.09
C GLY A 89 -14.61 5.36 -17.69
N SER A 90 -15.71 4.96 -17.07
CA SER A 90 -16.00 5.23 -15.66
C SER A 90 -15.10 4.40 -14.74
N PHE A 91 -15.12 4.71 -13.44
CA PHE A 91 -14.35 3.98 -12.44
C PHE A 91 -15.26 3.42 -11.35
N ASP A 92 -15.16 2.12 -11.13
CA ASP A 92 -15.75 1.45 -9.99
C ASP A 92 -14.77 1.47 -8.83
N VAL A 93 -15.19 2.03 -7.70
CA VAL A 93 -14.38 2.10 -6.49
C VAL A 93 -15.01 1.21 -5.42
N THR A 94 -14.28 0.17 -5.03
CA THR A 94 -14.69 -0.75 -3.98
C THR A 94 -13.85 -0.57 -2.73
N ILE A 95 -14.52 -0.39 -1.59
CA ILE A 95 -13.87 -0.42 -0.27
C ILE A 95 -14.02 -1.84 0.26
N GLY A 96 -12.90 -2.51 0.49
CA GLY A 96 -12.86 -3.87 1.01
C GLY A 96 -13.08 -3.95 2.51
N ALA A 97 -13.10 -5.18 3.02
CA ALA A 97 -13.24 -5.43 4.45
C ALA A 97 -12.05 -4.85 5.24
N PRO A 98 -12.28 -4.36 6.48
CA PRO A 98 -11.20 -3.87 7.34
C PRO A 98 -10.10 -4.90 7.54
N LEU A 99 -8.84 -4.46 7.43
CA LEU A 99 -7.68 -5.28 7.74
C LEU A 99 -7.38 -5.15 9.23
N THR A 100 -7.38 -6.26 9.94
CA THR A 100 -7.23 -6.29 11.39
C THR A 100 -6.16 -7.28 11.84
N SER A 101 -5.49 -6.98 12.94
CA SER A 101 -4.51 -7.89 13.55
C SER A 101 -4.49 -7.70 15.07
N GLN A 102 -4.35 -8.80 15.79
CA GLN A 102 -4.20 -8.84 17.25
C GLN A 102 -2.73 -9.03 17.67
N GLN A 103 -1.81 -9.03 16.71
CA GLN A 103 -0.40 -9.23 16.99
C GLN A 103 0.21 -8.07 17.77
N SER A 104 0.84 -8.38 18.89
CA SER A 104 1.59 -7.40 19.70
C SER A 104 2.94 -7.03 19.07
N ASN A 105 3.57 -7.97 18.37
CA ASN A 105 4.80 -7.74 17.62
C ASN A 105 4.51 -6.96 16.33
N LYS A 106 5.28 -5.88 16.08
CA LYS A 106 5.06 -4.98 14.93
C LYS A 106 5.23 -5.67 13.57
N ASP A 107 6.19 -6.59 13.48
CA ASP A 107 6.50 -7.24 12.20
C ASP A 107 5.46 -8.34 11.90
N ALA A 108 5.02 -9.07 12.92
CA ALA A 108 3.91 -10.01 12.83
C ALA A 108 2.59 -9.29 12.47
N TYR A 109 2.32 -8.14 13.10
CA TYR A 109 1.18 -7.28 12.75
C TYR A 109 1.21 -6.87 11.27
N ALA A 110 2.33 -6.33 10.81
CA ALA A 110 2.46 -5.87 9.44
C ALA A 110 2.32 -7.02 8.44
N LYS A 111 2.89 -8.19 8.75
CA LYS A 111 2.80 -9.40 7.91
C LYS A 111 1.34 -9.87 7.78
N GLU A 112 0.59 -9.90 8.88
CA GLU A 112 -0.81 -10.30 8.88
C GLU A 112 -1.69 -9.32 8.08
N ILE A 113 -1.47 -8.01 8.23
CA ILE A 113 -2.16 -6.98 7.44
C ILE A 113 -1.86 -7.15 5.94
N VAL A 114 -0.60 -7.36 5.57
CA VAL A 114 -0.20 -7.56 4.16
C VAL A 114 -0.80 -8.84 3.60
N ALA A 115 -0.88 -9.92 4.39
CA ALA A 115 -1.51 -11.16 3.96
C ALA A 115 -3.02 -10.99 3.68
N GLN A 116 -3.76 -10.36 4.59
CA GLN A 116 -5.18 -10.05 4.39
C GLN A 116 -5.41 -9.14 3.17
N TYR A 117 -4.52 -8.16 2.97
CA TYR A 117 -4.58 -7.31 1.78
C TYR A 117 -4.35 -8.11 0.49
N ALA A 118 -3.36 -9.01 0.48
CA ALA A 118 -3.05 -9.88 -0.65
C ALA A 118 -4.25 -10.78 -1.00
N ASP A 119 -4.88 -11.38 0.02
CA ASP A 119 -6.05 -12.25 -0.16
C ASP A 119 -7.23 -11.47 -0.77
N GLN A 120 -7.51 -10.26 -0.30
CA GLN A 120 -8.58 -9.42 -0.84
C GLN A 120 -8.25 -8.86 -2.23
N LEU A 121 -6.97 -8.61 -2.53
CA LEU A 121 -6.51 -8.12 -3.83
C LEU A 121 -6.53 -9.20 -4.92
N ALA A 122 -6.27 -10.46 -4.56
CA ALA A 122 -6.05 -11.55 -5.50
C ALA A 122 -7.19 -11.75 -6.53
N PRO A 123 -8.49 -11.69 -6.18
CA PRO A 123 -9.57 -11.77 -7.15
C PRO A 123 -9.50 -10.66 -8.21
N TYR A 124 -9.27 -9.43 -7.79
CA TYR A 124 -9.18 -8.28 -8.70
C TYR A 124 -8.03 -8.42 -9.70
N VAL A 125 -6.88 -8.88 -9.22
CA VAL A 125 -5.71 -9.08 -10.10
C VAL A 125 -5.89 -10.27 -11.03
N ARG A 126 -6.59 -11.32 -10.59
CA ARG A 126 -6.89 -12.48 -11.44
C ARG A 126 -7.83 -12.12 -12.57
N ASP A 127 -8.86 -11.33 -12.28
CA ASP A 127 -9.93 -11.01 -13.23
C ASP A 127 -9.58 -9.80 -14.10
N PHE A 128 -8.72 -8.89 -13.63
CA PHE A 128 -8.34 -7.63 -14.28
C PHE A 128 -6.82 -7.40 -14.26
N ALA A 129 -6.08 -8.40 -14.71
CA ALA A 129 -4.61 -8.44 -14.64
C ALA A 129 -3.93 -7.26 -15.37
N ASP A 130 -4.52 -6.79 -16.46
CA ASP A 130 -4.06 -5.67 -17.27
C ASP A 130 -4.20 -4.31 -16.56
N GLN A 131 -5.11 -4.18 -15.63
CA GLN A 131 -5.33 -2.95 -14.88
C GLN A 131 -4.42 -2.84 -13.66
N TRP A 132 -3.81 -3.93 -13.21
CA TRP A 132 -2.94 -3.90 -12.03
C TRP A 132 -1.49 -3.53 -12.38
N ARG A 133 -0.99 -2.49 -11.76
CA ARG A 133 0.40 -2.01 -11.98
C ARG A 133 1.42 -2.57 -10.99
N GLY A 134 0.96 -3.40 -10.07
CA GLY A 134 1.79 -3.92 -8.96
C GLY A 134 2.66 -5.14 -9.30
N TRP A 135 2.70 -5.60 -10.55
CA TRP A 135 3.48 -6.77 -10.98
C TRP A 135 4.95 -6.70 -10.56
N ARG A 136 5.53 -5.50 -10.53
CA ARG A 136 6.90 -5.25 -10.03
C ARG A 136 7.08 -5.50 -8.53
N TYR A 137 6.01 -5.68 -7.78
CA TYR A 137 6.02 -5.95 -6.34
C TYR A 137 5.90 -7.44 -6.03
N THR A 138 5.77 -8.27 -7.05
CA THR A 138 5.73 -9.74 -6.94
C THR A 138 7.09 -10.33 -7.28
N ALA A 139 7.37 -11.48 -6.67
CA ALA A 139 8.50 -12.33 -7.00
C ALA A 139 8.00 -13.77 -7.16
N ALA A 140 8.64 -14.54 -8.05
CA ALA A 140 8.41 -15.97 -8.12
C ALA A 140 8.90 -16.64 -6.82
N LEU A 141 8.26 -17.73 -6.40
CA LEU A 141 8.64 -18.46 -5.19
C LEU A 141 10.09 -19.01 -5.25
N ASP A 142 10.58 -19.32 -6.47
CA ASP A 142 11.91 -19.90 -6.71
C ASP A 142 12.98 -18.89 -7.16
N SER A 143 12.67 -17.60 -7.19
CA SER A 143 13.71 -16.60 -7.47
C SER A 143 14.61 -16.48 -6.25
N ALA A 144 15.78 -17.09 -6.32
CA ALA A 144 16.89 -16.77 -5.41
C ALA A 144 17.09 -15.25 -5.38
N PRO A 145 17.52 -14.66 -4.25
CA PRO A 145 17.78 -13.24 -4.19
C PRO A 145 18.72 -12.88 -5.34
N LEU A 146 18.31 -11.92 -6.18
CA LEU A 146 19.18 -11.36 -7.18
C LEU A 146 20.39 -10.82 -6.42
N ASP A 147 21.49 -11.53 -6.53
CA ASP A 147 22.77 -11.14 -5.98
C ASP A 147 23.06 -9.74 -6.54
N SER A 148 23.09 -8.75 -5.65
CA SER A 148 23.53 -7.42 -6.00
C SER A 148 25.02 -7.46 -6.25
N GLY A 149 25.38 -8.14 -7.38
CA GLY A 149 26.74 -8.27 -7.84
C GLY A 149 27.38 -6.90 -7.93
N SER A 150 28.31 -6.70 -7.04
CA SER A 150 29.44 -5.81 -7.09
C SER A 150 29.79 -5.45 -8.54
N ALA A 151 29.49 -4.22 -8.93
CA ALA A 151 30.17 -3.58 -10.04
C ALA A 151 31.45 -2.95 -9.45
N ALA A 152 32.58 -3.59 -9.76
CA ALA A 152 33.91 -3.01 -9.61
C ALA A 152 34.10 -1.88 -10.60
#